data_23ca442b79fad63b689fb0898b13fc15
#
_entry.id   23ca442b79fad63b689fb0898b13fc15
#
_cell.length_a   1.000
_cell.length_b   1.000
_cell.length_c   1.000
_cell.angle_alpha   90.00
_cell.angle_beta   90.00
_cell.angle_gamma   90.00
#
_symmetry.space_group_name_H-M   'P 1'
#
loop_
_entity.id
_entity.type
_entity.pdbx_description
1 polymer ?
#
loop_
_entity_poly.entity_id
_entity_poly.type
_entity_poly.pdbx_seq_one_letter_code
_entity_poly.pdbx_strand_id
1 'polypeptide(L)'
;MIANHALVMINAARGRHHGHPPTRLIFDEGHHVFDAADSTFAAALTGQEAIELRRWIIGPERNSRGRRRGLAARLADVASYDDAGGEAVDAAIEAAQALPADGWLGRIAEGAPSGPLEELLAQVRATVFARDESGGQEAGYGIETEIADPPGALVDAAQEAQVALAGVRKPLLTLGQRLEAVMEDPP
;
A
#
# COMPACT_ATOMS: atom_id res chain seq x y z
N MET A 1 13.72 31.40 5.14
CA MET A 1 12.51 30.56 5.11
C MET A 1 12.55 29.66 6.34
N ILE A 2 11.46 29.49 7.02
CA ILE A 2 11.32 28.59 8.18
C ILE A 2 10.37 27.46 7.73
N ALA A 3 10.76 26.21 7.97
CA ALA A 3 9.97 25.04 7.65
C ALA A 3 10.13 23.99 8.76
N ASN A 4 9.15 23.10 8.93
CA ASN A 4 9.31 21.96 9.83
C ASN A 4 10.20 20.88 9.18
N HIS A 5 10.75 19.98 9.98
CA HIS A 5 11.65 18.91 9.52
C HIS A 5 10.98 18.01 8.47
N ALA A 6 9.72 17.63 8.68
CA ALA A 6 8.97 16.78 7.76
C ALA A 6 8.86 17.40 6.35
N LEU A 7 8.59 18.72 6.26
CA LEU A 7 8.51 19.40 4.97
C LEU A 7 9.85 19.39 4.23
N VAL A 8 10.96 19.56 4.96
CA VAL A 8 12.31 19.48 4.39
C VAL A 8 12.57 18.08 3.83
N MET A 9 12.25 17.03 4.59
CA MET A 9 12.45 15.64 4.18
C MET A 9 11.53 15.25 3.01
N ILE A 10 10.26 15.65 3.02
CA ILE A 10 9.33 15.41 1.91
C ILE A 10 9.83 16.06 0.62
N ASN A 11 10.34 17.29 0.69
CA ASN A 11 10.90 17.96 -0.47
C ASN A 11 12.15 17.25 -1.00
N ALA A 12 13.03 16.79 -0.10
CA ALA A 12 14.18 15.99 -0.46
C ALA A 12 13.80 14.68 -1.15
N ALA A 13 12.83 13.95 -0.60
CA ALA A 13 12.34 12.68 -1.15
C ALA A 13 11.69 12.84 -2.54
N ARG A 14 10.94 13.91 -2.73
CA ARG A 14 10.23 14.16 -4.02
C ARG A 14 11.12 14.72 -5.10
N GLY A 15 12.35 15.15 -4.81
CA GLY A 15 13.24 15.78 -5.78
C GLY A 15 12.66 17.05 -6.44
N ARG A 16 11.54 17.56 -5.93
CA ARG A 16 10.81 18.70 -6.51
C ARG A 16 11.26 19.98 -5.83
N HIS A 17 12.30 20.55 -6.37
CA HIS A 17 12.69 21.91 -5.99
C HIS A 17 11.99 22.88 -6.96
N HIS A 18 10.86 23.44 -6.55
CA HIS A 18 10.32 24.62 -7.21
C HIS A 18 11.24 25.81 -6.85
N GLY A 19 12.22 26.10 -7.71
CA GLY A 19 13.22 27.12 -7.49
C GLY A 19 14.59 26.56 -7.13
N HIS A 20 15.49 27.43 -6.63
CA HIS A 20 16.81 27.02 -6.19
C HIS A 20 16.71 26.29 -4.86
N PRO A 21 17.24 25.06 -4.75
CA PRO A 21 17.25 24.36 -3.46
C PRO A 21 18.05 25.15 -2.43
N PRO A 22 17.66 25.14 -1.17
CA PRO A 22 18.43 25.77 -0.12
C PRO A 22 19.80 25.08 -0.03
N THR A 23 20.86 25.89 -0.12
CA THR A 23 22.25 25.38 -0.06
C THR A 23 22.77 25.24 1.36
N ARG A 24 22.09 25.82 2.33
CA ARG A 24 22.44 25.78 3.75
C ARG A 24 21.18 25.57 4.56
N LEU A 25 21.17 24.55 5.41
CA LEU A 25 20.10 24.22 6.34
C LEU A 25 20.64 24.28 7.77
N ILE A 26 19.88 24.89 8.65
CA ILE A 26 20.12 24.89 10.09
C ILE A 26 18.89 24.23 10.70
N PHE A 27 19.11 23.14 11.41
CA PHE A 27 18.05 22.41 12.11
C PHE A 27 18.04 22.82 13.57
N ASP A 28 16.92 23.38 14.02
CA ASP A 28 16.60 23.53 15.42
C ASP A 28 16.04 22.22 15.94
N GLU A 29 16.31 21.85 17.20
CA GLU A 29 15.92 20.54 17.74
C GLU A 29 16.31 19.37 16.80
N GLY A 30 17.59 19.32 16.45
CA GLY A 30 18.12 18.42 15.42
C GLY A 30 17.85 16.92 15.65
N HIS A 31 17.49 16.50 16.87
CA HIS A 31 17.09 15.13 17.17
C HIS A 31 15.80 14.70 16.43
N HIS A 32 14.87 15.63 16.15
CA HIS A 32 13.67 15.35 15.37
C HIS A 32 13.92 15.14 13.87
N VAL A 33 15.13 15.43 13.38
CA VAL A 33 15.49 15.19 11.97
C VAL A 33 15.46 13.70 11.63
N PHE A 34 15.91 12.86 12.55
CA PHE A 34 15.92 11.40 12.36
C PHE A 34 14.52 10.86 12.24
N ASP A 35 13.61 11.21 13.16
CA ASP A 35 12.21 10.79 13.12
C ASP A 35 11.51 11.26 11.84
N ALA A 36 11.80 12.49 11.41
CA ALA A 36 11.26 13.04 10.18
C ALA A 36 11.79 12.34 8.93
N ALA A 37 13.07 11.93 8.93
CA ALA A 37 13.67 11.17 7.86
C ALA A 37 13.08 9.77 7.80
N ASP A 38 13.05 9.05 8.90
CA ASP A 38 12.47 7.71 8.98
C ASP A 38 11.03 7.69 8.48
N SER A 39 10.19 8.60 8.98
CA SER A 39 8.79 8.70 8.55
C SER A 39 8.63 9.04 7.06
N THR A 40 9.57 9.79 6.48
CA THR A 40 9.49 10.23 5.07
C THR A 40 10.03 9.18 4.10
N PHE A 41 11.09 8.47 4.49
CA PHE A 41 11.76 7.50 3.63
C PHE A 41 11.34 6.06 3.91
N ALA A 42 10.56 5.82 4.96
CA ALA A 42 9.99 4.50 5.24
C ALA A 42 9.07 4.05 4.11
N ALA A 43 9.16 2.78 3.77
CA ALA A 43 8.14 2.11 2.96
C ALA A 43 7.17 1.42 3.90
N ALA A 44 5.89 1.73 3.77
CA ALA A 44 4.84 1.11 4.58
C ALA A 44 3.96 0.19 3.72
N LEU A 45 3.66 -0.98 4.24
CA LEU A 45 2.64 -1.88 3.72
C LEU A 45 1.74 -2.27 4.88
N THR A 46 0.53 -1.77 4.89
CA THR A 46 -0.45 -2.07 5.93
C THR A 46 -1.60 -2.90 5.38
N GLY A 47 -2.13 -3.82 6.20
CA GLY A 47 -3.31 -4.57 5.83
C GLY A 47 -4.53 -3.66 5.61
N GLN A 48 -4.61 -2.54 6.34
CA GLN A 48 -5.69 -1.57 6.18
C GLN A 48 -5.65 -0.86 4.82
N GLU A 49 -4.48 -0.44 4.36
CA GLU A 49 -4.33 0.17 3.03
C GLU A 49 -4.62 -0.84 1.92
N ALA A 50 -4.17 -2.08 2.09
CA ALA A 50 -4.42 -3.15 1.13
C ALA A 50 -5.94 -3.47 1.01
N ILE A 51 -6.68 -3.51 2.12
CA ILE A 51 -8.14 -3.73 2.09
C ILE A 51 -8.90 -2.53 1.51
N GLU A 52 -8.45 -1.32 1.76
CA GLU A 52 -9.04 -0.12 1.13
C GLU A 52 -8.79 -0.13 -0.39
N LEU A 53 -7.60 -0.49 -0.84
CA LEU A 53 -7.30 -0.66 -2.26
C LEU A 53 -8.21 -1.72 -2.90
N ARG A 54 -8.37 -2.87 -2.25
CA ARG A 54 -9.32 -3.91 -2.69
C ARG A 54 -10.73 -3.36 -2.84
N ARG A 55 -11.22 -2.62 -1.85
CA ARG A 55 -12.56 -2.00 -1.89
C ARG A 55 -12.71 -0.95 -2.98
N TRP A 56 -11.64 -0.26 -3.34
CA TRP A 56 -11.65 0.70 -4.44
C TRP A 56 -11.75 -0.01 -5.79
N ILE A 57 -11.09 -1.15 -5.94
CA ILE A 57 -11.06 -1.91 -7.20
C ILE A 57 -12.35 -2.74 -7.34
N ILE A 58 -12.62 -3.63 -6.40
CA ILE A 58 -13.73 -4.58 -6.48
C ILE A 58 -15.07 -3.93 -6.08
N GLY A 59 -15.03 -3.06 -5.08
CA GLY A 59 -16.20 -2.51 -4.42
C GLY A 59 -16.42 -3.13 -3.04
N PRO A 60 -17.52 -2.75 -2.34
CA PRO A 60 -17.83 -3.26 -1.01
C PRO A 60 -18.27 -4.73 -1.06
N GLU A 61 -17.64 -5.58 -0.27
CA GLU A 61 -17.92 -7.03 -0.21
C GLU A 61 -19.21 -7.39 0.55
N ARG A 62 -19.73 -6.49 1.34
CA ARG A 62 -21.02 -6.66 2.02
C ARG A 62 -22.02 -5.66 1.51
N ASN A 63 -23.33 -6.01 1.59
CA ASN A 63 -24.47 -5.13 1.27
C ASN A 63 -24.45 -3.82 2.09
N SER A 64 -23.36 -3.08 2.02
CA SER A 64 -23.30 -1.74 2.57
C SER A 64 -24.12 -0.84 1.65
N ARG A 65 -25.24 -0.34 2.13
CA ARG A 65 -26.08 0.66 1.45
C ARG A 65 -25.35 1.98 1.18
N GLY A 66 -24.02 1.98 1.18
CA GLY A 66 -23.16 3.15 0.97
C GLY A 66 -22.71 3.29 -0.48
N ARG A 67 -22.59 4.53 -0.94
CA ARG A 67 -22.27 5.00 -2.29
C ARG A 67 -20.89 4.63 -2.84
N ARG A 68 -20.13 3.73 -2.23
CA ARG A 68 -18.81 3.33 -2.72
C ARG A 68 -18.96 2.23 -3.76
N ARG A 69 -18.79 2.59 -5.02
CA ARG A 69 -18.78 1.67 -6.16
C ARG A 69 -17.34 1.30 -6.49
N GLY A 70 -17.08 0.04 -6.84
CA GLY A 70 -15.79 -0.40 -7.37
C GLY A 70 -15.49 0.18 -8.76
N LEU A 71 -14.31 -0.13 -9.30
CA LEU A 71 -13.86 0.38 -10.60
C LEU A 71 -14.85 0.06 -11.73
N ALA A 72 -15.33 -1.18 -11.83
CA ALA A 72 -16.27 -1.60 -12.87
C ALA A 72 -17.50 -0.69 -12.96
N ALA A 73 -18.10 -0.36 -11.80
CA ALA A 73 -19.28 0.50 -11.76
C ALA A 73 -18.99 1.99 -11.97
N ARG A 74 -17.76 2.42 -11.79
CA ARG A 74 -17.32 3.81 -12.03
C ARG A 74 -16.92 4.04 -13.48
N LEU A 75 -16.43 3.01 -14.13
CA LEU A 75 -15.86 3.05 -15.46
C LEU A 75 -16.71 2.27 -16.48
N ALA A 76 -17.98 2.01 -16.12
CA ALA A 76 -18.90 1.30 -17.02
C ALA A 76 -19.03 2.00 -18.39
N ASP A 77 -19.03 3.31 -18.41
CA ASP A 77 -19.09 4.09 -19.64
C ASP A 77 -17.77 3.91 -20.46
N VAL A 78 -16.61 3.96 -19.81
CA VAL A 78 -15.32 3.75 -20.48
C VAL A 78 -15.25 2.34 -21.09
N ALA A 79 -15.65 1.32 -20.34
CA ALA A 79 -15.69 -0.06 -20.82
C ALA A 79 -16.64 -0.27 -22.03
N SER A 80 -17.62 0.63 -22.22
CA SER A 80 -18.52 0.55 -23.38
C SER A 80 -17.93 1.15 -24.67
N TYR A 81 -16.91 1.98 -24.57
CA TYR A 81 -16.26 2.64 -25.72
C TYR A 81 -14.85 2.12 -26.02
N ASP A 82 -14.19 1.50 -25.03
CA ASP A 82 -12.83 0.99 -25.13
C ASP A 82 -12.74 -0.43 -24.59
N ASP A 83 -12.75 -1.41 -25.48
CA ASP A 83 -12.66 -2.84 -25.14
C ASP A 83 -11.40 -3.13 -24.31
N ALA A 84 -10.26 -2.55 -24.67
CA ALA A 84 -9.01 -2.73 -23.94
C ALA A 84 -9.04 -2.08 -22.53
N GLY A 85 -9.78 -0.99 -22.37
CA GLY A 85 -10.08 -0.40 -21.06
C GLY A 85 -10.96 -1.33 -20.22
N GLY A 86 -11.96 -1.93 -20.82
CA GLY A 86 -12.83 -2.95 -20.19
C GLY A 86 -12.03 -4.17 -19.71
N GLU A 87 -11.18 -4.72 -20.57
CA GLU A 87 -10.29 -5.85 -20.22
C GLU A 87 -9.34 -5.49 -19.06
N ALA A 88 -8.82 -4.26 -19.03
CA ALA A 88 -7.96 -3.80 -17.95
C ALA A 88 -8.72 -3.66 -16.62
N VAL A 89 -9.99 -3.26 -16.64
CA VAL A 89 -10.85 -3.23 -15.44
C VAL A 89 -11.08 -4.64 -14.92
N ASP A 90 -11.43 -5.60 -15.78
CA ASP A 90 -11.68 -6.98 -15.38
C ASP A 90 -10.40 -7.63 -14.83
N ALA A 91 -9.27 -7.43 -15.49
CA ALA A 91 -7.98 -7.91 -15.01
C ALA A 91 -7.58 -7.29 -13.64
N ALA A 92 -7.90 -6.02 -13.41
CA ALA A 92 -7.65 -5.38 -12.12
C ALA A 92 -8.53 -5.98 -11.01
N ILE A 93 -9.80 -6.27 -11.30
CA ILE A 93 -10.72 -6.91 -10.36
C ILE A 93 -10.27 -8.32 -10.01
N GLU A 94 -9.85 -9.11 -11.00
CA GLU A 94 -9.33 -10.46 -10.78
C GLU A 94 -8.06 -10.43 -9.93
N ALA A 95 -7.08 -9.60 -10.30
CA ALA A 95 -5.83 -9.47 -9.57
C ALA A 95 -6.04 -8.96 -8.12
N ALA A 96 -7.02 -8.09 -7.90
CA ALA A 96 -7.34 -7.57 -6.58
C ALA A 96 -7.91 -8.61 -5.60
N GLN A 97 -8.27 -9.81 -6.08
CA GLN A 97 -8.64 -10.94 -5.20
C GLN A 97 -7.48 -11.40 -4.32
N ALA A 98 -6.23 -11.13 -4.73
CA ALA A 98 -5.04 -11.41 -3.92
C ALA A 98 -4.82 -10.44 -2.74
N LEU A 99 -5.56 -9.32 -2.70
CA LEU A 99 -5.50 -8.36 -1.60
C LEU A 99 -6.34 -8.84 -0.41
N PRO A 100 -6.00 -8.46 0.84
CA PRO A 100 -6.74 -8.83 2.03
C PRO A 100 -8.21 -8.46 1.93
N ALA A 101 -9.08 -9.40 2.33
CA ALA A 101 -10.52 -9.24 2.36
C ALA A 101 -11.04 -8.90 3.76
N ASP A 102 -12.32 -8.56 3.89
CA ASP A 102 -12.96 -8.32 5.19
C ASP A 102 -12.71 -9.52 6.14
N GLY A 103 -12.36 -9.24 7.40
CA GLY A 103 -12.06 -10.26 8.41
C GLY A 103 -10.61 -10.79 8.38
N TRP A 104 -9.71 -10.22 7.59
CA TRP A 104 -8.31 -10.63 7.48
C TRP A 104 -7.58 -10.70 8.83
N LEU A 105 -7.82 -9.77 9.75
CA LEU A 105 -7.21 -9.79 11.09
C LEU A 105 -7.58 -11.05 11.88
N GLY A 106 -8.85 -11.48 11.80
CA GLY A 106 -9.31 -12.72 12.43
C GLY A 106 -8.61 -13.93 11.84
N ARG A 107 -8.54 -14.02 10.49
CA ARG A 107 -7.86 -15.13 9.82
C ARG A 107 -6.37 -15.20 10.17
N ILE A 108 -5.67 -14.08 10.22
CA ILE A 108 -4.27 -14.06 10.67
C ILE A 108 -4.16 -14.49 12.13
N ALA A 109 -5.06 -14.03 13.00
CA ALA A 109 -5.04 -14.40 14.42
C ALA A 109 -5.31 -15.90 14.64
N GLU A 110 -6.16 -16.51 13.81
CA GLU A 110 -6.52 -17.92 13.83
C GLU A 110 -5.51 -18.82 13.08
N GLY A 111 -4.47 -18.24 12.47
CA GLY A 111 -3.46 -18.97 11.70
C GLY A 111 -3.99 -19.51 10.35
N ALA A 112 -5.01 -18.88 9.78
CA ALA A 112 -5.63 -19.27 8.53
C ALA A 112 -5.64 -18.09 7.52
N PRO A 113 -4.49 -17.52 7.16
CA PRO A 113 -4.40 -16.44 6.19
C PRO A 113 -4.95 -16.86 4.83
N SER A 114 -5.52 -15.92 4.09
CA SER A 114 -6.07 -16.14 2.75
C SER A 114 -5.37 -15.27 1.72
N GLY A 115 -4.58 -15.92 0.87
CA GLY A 115 -3.83 -15.25 -0.19
C GLY A 115 -2.49 -14.66 0.25
N PRO A 116 -1.68 -14.23 -0.73
CA PRO A 116 -0.26 -13.94 -0.51
C PRO A 116 0.01 -12.74 0.39
N LEU A 117 -0.86 -11.74 0.41
CA LEU A 117 -0.66 -10.58 1.28
C LEU A 117 -1.02 -10.88 2.74
N GLU A 118 -2.07 -11.68 2.99
CA GLU A 118 -2.40 -12.11 4.34
C GLU A 118 -1.32 -13.06 4.88
N GLU A 119 -0.76 -13.92 4.02
CA GLU A 119 0.36 -14.78 4.39
C GLU A 119 1.59 -13.96 4.79
N LEU A 120 1.96 -12.94 3.99
CA LEU A 120 3.04 -12.03 4.37
C LEU A 120 2.79 -11.38 5.74
N LEU A 121 1.59 -10.85 5.97
CA LEU A 121 1.24 -10.22 7.24
C LEU A 121 1.27 -11.22 8.41
N ALA A 122 0.87 -12.48 8.17
CA ALA A 122 0.98 -13.55 9.16
C ALA A 122 2.44 -13.89 9.49
N GLN A 123 3.32 -13.98 8.48
CA GLN A 123 4.74 -14.23 8.66
C GLN A 123 5.45 -13.06 9.36
N VAL A 124 5.11 -11.82 9.03
CA VAL A 124 5.59 -10.63 9.74
C VAL A 124 5.20 -10.72 11.21
N ARG A 125 3.91 -10.97 11.49
CA ARG A 125 3.42 -11.12 12.86
C ARG A 125 4.17 -12.22 13.62
N ALA A 126 4.29 -13.41 13.03
CA ALA A 126 4.99 -14.54 13.65
C ALA A 126 6.46 -14.20 13.95
N THR A 127 7.14 -13.53 13.02
CA THR A 127 8.55 -13.13 13.17
C THR A 127 8.73 -12.12 14.29
N VAL A 128 7.85 -11.11 14.36
CA VAL A 128 7.90 -10.07 15.39
C VAL A 128 7.67 -10.68 16.77
N PHE A 129 6.62 -11.49 16.93
CA PHE A 129 6.33 -12.14 18.22
C PHE A 129 7.41 -13.13 18.64
N ALA A 130 8.04 -13.85 17.71
CA ALA A 130 9.12 -14.76 18.04
C ALA A 130 10.39 -14.07 18.54
N ARG A 131 10.57 -12.80 18.19
CA ARG A 131 11.73 -11.96 18.59
C ARG A 131 11.41 -10.97 19.71
N ASP A 132 10.17 -10.90 20.14
CA ASP A 132 9.75 -10.02 21.22
C ASP A 132 10.16 -10.61 22.59
N GLU A 133 11.17 -10.01 23.20
CA GLU A 133 11.67 -10.37 24.54
C GLU A 133 10.78 -9.81 25.67
N SER A 134 9.92 -8.84 25.37
CA SER A 134 9.06 -8.17 26.36
C SER A 134 7.83 -8.97 26.74
N GLY A 135 7.55 -10.07 26.02
CA GLY A 135 6.36 -10.91 26.24
C GLY A 135 5.04 -10.19 25.97
N GLY A 136 5.05 -9.18 25.10
CA GLY A 136 3.85 -8.42 24.70
C GLY A 136 3.36 -7.43 25.75
N GLN A 137 4.11 -7.15 26.80
CA GLN A 137 3.68 -6.25 27.88
C GLN A 137 3.74 -4.76 27.51
N GLU A 138 4.45 -4.39 26.48
CA GLU A 138 4.52 -3.00 25.97
C GLU A 138 3.50 -2.70 24.86
N ALA A 139 2.33 -3.29 24.90
CA ALA A 139 1.31 -3.26 23.86
C ALA A 139 0.69 -1.88 23.55
N GLY A 140 1.30 -0.78 23.96
CA GLY A 140 0.78 0.58 23.71
C GLY A 140 1.22 1.21 22.40
N TYR A 141 2.39 0.82 21.85
CA TYR A 141 3.03 1.52 20.71
C TYR A 141 3.37 0.62 19.51
N GLY A 142 2.92 -0.62 19.51
CA GLY A 142 3.33 -1.61 18.52
C GLY A 142 4.62 -2.33 18.95
N ILE A 143 4.90 -3.45 18.30
CA ILE A 143 6.11 -4.24 18.54
C ILE A 143 7.00 -4.07 17.34
N GLU A 144 8.26 -3.66 17.56
CA GLU A 144 9.26 -3.49 16.53
C GLU A 144 10.39 -4.50 16.70
N THR A 145 10.96 -4.96 15.60
CA THR A 145 12.12 -5.85 15.63
C THR A 145 13.07 -5.55 14.48
N GLU A 146 14.36 -5.73 14.71
CA GLU A 146 15.36 -5.69 13.66
C GLU A 146 15.24 -6.93 12.76
N ILE A 147 15.41 -6.76 11.44
CA ILE A 147 15.24 -7.82 10.46
C ILE A 147 16.48 -8.05 9.60
N ALA A 148 17.67 -7.87 10.17
CA ALA A 148 18.94 -8.07 9.47
C ALA A 148 19.09 -9.50 8.88
N ASP A 149 18.51 -10.50 9.53
CA ASP A 149 18.47 -11.89 9.06
C ASP A 149 17.02 -12.41 9.08
N PRO A 150 16.26 -12.19 7.99
CA PRO A 150 14.87 -12.60 7.92
C PRO A 150 14.72 -14.12 7.80
N PRO A 151 13.72 -14.74 8.46
CA PRO A 151 13.38 -16.14 8.23
C PRO A 151 13.04 -16.43 6.77
N GLY A 152 13.45 -17.60 6.24
CA GLY A 152 13.15 -17.99 4.86
C GLY A 152 11.67 -17.90 4.49
N ALA A 153 10.78 -18.37 5.37
CA ALA A 153 9.34 -18.27 5.17
C ALA A 153 8.83 -16.83 5.01
N LEU A 154 9.43 -15.86 5.71
CA LEU A 154 9.09 -14.45 5.54
C LEU A 154 9.57 -13.93 4.18
N VAL A 155 10.75 -14.33 3.74
CA VAL A 155 11.29 -13.95 2.42
C VAL A 155 10.43 -14.51 1.30
N ASP A 156 10.06 -15.80 1.39
CA ASP A 156 9.19 -16.45 0.40
C ASP A 156 7.83 -15.78 0.33
N ALA A 157 7.19 -15.52 1.47
CA ALA A 157 5.92 -14.81 1.53
C ALA A 157 6.01 -13.38 0.97
N ALA A 158 7.13 -12.68 1.20
CA ALA A 158 7.36 -11.36 0.64
C ALA A 158 7.49 -11.38 -0.89
N GLN A 159 8.15 -12.40 -1.46
CA GLN A 159 8.26 -12.58 -2.90
C GLN A 159 6.89 -12.87 -3.54
N GLU A 160 6.09 -13.74 -2.93
CA GLU A 160 4.74 -14.03 -3.41
C GLU A 160 3.83 -12.78 -3.35
N ALA A 161 3.90 -12.03 -2.27
CA ALA A 161 3.18 -10.77 -2.13
C ALA A 161 3.62 -9.73 -3.17
N GLN A 162 4.92 -9.65 -3.47
CA GLN A 162 5.44 -8.78 -4.53
C GLN A 162 4.88 -9.15 -5.90
N VAL A 163 4.82 -10.43 -6.23
CA VAL A 163 4.22 -10.91 -7.50
C VAL A 163 2.74 -10.54 -7.56
N ALA A 164 2.00 -10.74 -6.48
CA ALA A 164 0.59 -10.40 -6.40
C ALA A 164 0.34 -8.89 -6.58
N LEU A 165 1.13 -8.05 -5.90
CA LEU A 165 1.04 -6.59 -6.05
C LEU A 165 1.42 -6.11 -7.46
N ALA A 166 2.41 -6.75 -8.10
CA ALA A 166 2.74 -6.47 -9.50
C ALA A 166 1.57 -6.83 -10.44
N GLY A 167 0.88 -7.94 -10.14
CA GLY A 167 -0.34 -8.34 -10.83
C GLY A 167 -1.46 -7.30 -10.74
N VAL A 168 -1.65 -6.68 -9.58
CA VAL A 168 -2.62 -5.59 -9.39
C VAL A 168 -2.17 -4.30 -10.09
N ARG A 169 -0.89 -3.96 -9.97
CA ARG A 169 -0.32 -2.72 -10.54
C ARG A 169 -0.44 -2.67 -12.05
N LYS A 170 -0.17 -3.76 -12.76
CA LYS A 170 -0.10 -3.81 -14.22
C LYS A 170 -1.41 -3.35 -14.89
N PRO A 171 -2.58 -3.94 -14.61
CA PRO A 171 -3.84 -3.50 -15.24
C PRO A 171 -4.25 -2.09 -14.82
N LEU A 172 -3.93 -1.64 -13.59
CA LEU A 172 -4.22 -0.27 -13.15
C LEU A 172 -3.40 0.76 -13.92
N LEU A 173 -2.13 0.47 -14.24
CA LEU A 173 -1.32 1.35 -15.08
C LEU A 173 -1.86 1.41 -16.52
N THR A 174 -2.24 0.26 -17.09
CA THR A 174 -2.88 0.21 -18.41
C THR A 174 -4.15 1.04 -18.43
N LEU A 175 -4.99 0.90 -17.42
CA LEU A 175 -6.22 1.67 -17.28
C LEU A 175 -5.94 3.18 -17.18
N GLY A 176 -4.94 3.58 -16.36
CA GLY A 176 -4.53 4.99 -16.25
C GLY A 176 -4.14 5.59 -17.60
N GLN A 177 -3.30 4.90 -18.36
CA GLN A 177 -2.88 5.32 -19.70
C GLN A 177 -4.05 5.47 -20.67
N ARG A 178 -5.02 4.54 -20.63
CA ARG A 178 -6.24 4.61 -21.45
C ARG A 178 -7.12 5.79 -21.11
N LEU A 179 -7.31 6.05 -19.81
CA LEU A 179 -8.09 7.19 -19.36
C LEU A 179 -7.44 8.53 -19.75
N GLU A 180 -6.12 8.63 -19.64
CA GLU A 180 -5.37 9.81 -20.09
C GLU A 180 -5.57 10.05 -21.59
N ALA A 181 -5.45 9.00 -22.41
CA ALA A 181 -5.65 9.11 -23.86
C ALA A 181 -7.07 9.58 -24.24
N VAL A 182 -8.10 9.09 -23.56
CA VAL A 182 -9.51 9.54 -23.78
C VAL A 182 -9.72 10.99 -23.34
N MET A 183 -8.98 11.46 -22.33
CA MET A 183 -9.08 12.87 -21.88
C MET A 183 -8.38 13.83 -22.84
N GLU A 184 -7.33 13.39 -23.53
CA GLU A 184 -6.59 14.21 -24.49
C GLU A 184 -7.29 14.30 -25.85
N ASP A 185 -7.98 13.24 -26.28
CA ASP A 185 -8.73 13.18 -27.54
C ASP A 185 -10.14 12.58 -27.28
N PRO A 186 -11.08 13.40 -26.76
CA PRO A 186 -12.43 12.93 -26.46
C PRO A 186 -13.18 12.59 -27.76
N PRO A 187 -13.95 11.48 -27.79
CA PRO A 187 -14.69 11.02 -28.95
C PRO A 187 -15.82 11.97 -29.39
#